data_18eaed9303dbdd1fcc27f6f3d7a92ca7
#
_entry.id   18eaed9303dbdd1fcc27f6f3d7a92ca7
#
_cell.length_a   1.000
_cell.length_b   1.000
_cell.length_c   1.000
_cell.angle_alpha   90.00
_cell.angle_beta   90.00
_cell.angle_gamma   90.00
#
_symmetry.space_group_name_H-M   'P 1'
#
loop_
_entity.id
_entity.type
_entity.pdbx_description
1 polymer ?
#
loop_
_entity_poly.entity_id
_entity_poly.type
_entity_poly.pdbx_seq_one_letter_code
_entity_poly.pdbx_strand_id
1 'polypeptide(L)'
;YSGAHHTRFHHALGCLHLMQNAVRILRFKGVEISDKEENGLYIAILLHDIGHGPFSHAMEHSIVENISHEAISLKFMEALNTEFDGKLETAISMFKGQYSRKFFGQLISGQLDIDRSDYLKRDSFYTGVSEGNINSERLISMMNVVSDELVIEEKGIYSVEKFLMARRLMYWQVYLHKTSLVAEQMIMRVLKRAKELTLMNIKLDASTALSFFMNNPCSYTNFDSNSLNQFSLLDDYDIMSALKSWQFHDDFVLSRLSQMILNRTLLKIKFKNNSIAESKIDDLKQQIMLNYKLSSKEANYFVFDGTVSNLAYDQKQGGLKILYKNGKVKEVISSSDHLSLKVLSKTVTKHYICFPKDIL
;
A
#
# COMPACT_ATOMS: atom_id res chain seq x y z
N TYR A 1 -15.59 -4.35 1.19
CA TYR A 1 -16.07 -4.82 -0.12
C TYR A 1 -16.26 -6.33 -0.08
N SER A 2 -17.49 -6.80 -0.22
CA SER A 2 -17.84 -8.22 -0.06
C SER A 2 -17.23 -9.12 -1.14
N GLY A 3 -16.89 -8.57 -2.30
CA GLY A 3 -16.24 -9.30 -3.40
C GLY A 3 -14.71 -9.30 -3.37
N ALA A 4 -14.07 -8.53 -2.49
CA ALA A 4 -12.62 -8.38 -2.47
C ALA A 4 -11.93 -9.55 -1.75
N HIS A 5 -11.93 -10.73 -2.40
CA HIS A 5 -11.33 -11.96 -1.89
C HIS A 5 -9.99 -12.32 -2.55
N HIS A 6 -9.51 -11.50 -3.49
CA HIS A 6 -8.20 -11.70 -4.10
C HIS A 6 -7.07 -11.45 -3.09
N THR A 7 -5.97 -12.14 -3.31
CA THR A 7 -4.79 -12.09 -2.43
C THR A 7 -3.65 -11.33 -3.11
N ARG A 8 -2.62 -10.97 -2.33
CA ARG A 8 -1.36 -10.44 -2.87
C ARG A 8 -0.70 -11.40 -3.85
N PHE A 9 -0.84 -12.71 -3.64
CA PHE A 9 -0.34 -13.70 -4.59
C PHE A 9 -1.02 -13.60 -5.96
N HIS A 10 -2.35 -13.39 -6.02
CA HIS A 10 -3.05 -13.15 -7.28
C HIS A 10 -2.56 -11.87 -7.97
N HIS A 11 -2.30 -10.82 -7.18
CA HIS A 11 -1.73 -9.57 -7.67
C HIS A 11 -0.32 -9.78 -8.24
N ALA A 12 0.57 -10.44 -7.50
CA ALA A 12 1.93 -10.74 -7.96
C ALA A 12 1.97 -11.53 -9.27
N LEU A 13 1.10 -12.55 -9.42
CA LEU A 13 0.95 -13.30 -10.68
C LEU A 13 0.40 -12.42 -11.81
N GLY A 14 -0.54 -11.54 -11.51
CA GLY A 14 -1.07 -10.57 -12.48
C GLY A 14 0.00 -9.59 -12.96
N CYS A 15 0.80 -9.06 -12.03
CA CYS A 15 1.95 -8.22 -12.35
C CYS A 15 2.97 -8.95 -13.21
N LEU A 16 3.29 -10.20 -12.89
CA LEU A 16 4.18 -11.03 -13.71
C LEU A 16 3.63 -11.18 -15.15
N HIS A 17 2.36 -11.50 -15.30
CA HIS A 17 1.71 -11.61 -16.62
C HIS A 17 1.79 -10.30 -17.42
N LEU A 18 1.49 -9.17 -16.79
CA LEU A 18 1.58 -7.87 -17.45
C LEU A 18 3.04 -7.49 -17.80
N MET A 19 4.00 -7.84 -16.95
CA MET A 19 5.43 -7.63 -17.22
C MET A 19 5.89 -8.45 -18.42
N GLN A 20 5.48 -9.72 -18.53
CA GLN A 20 5.75 -10.55 -19.71
C GLN A 20 5.22 -9.92 -21.00
N ASN A 21 4.00 -9.37 -20.95
CA ASN A 21 3.42 -8.66 -22.07
C ASN A 21 4.22 -7.38 -22.41
N ALA A 22 4.65 -6.61 -21.41
CA ALA A 22 5.46 -5.41 -21.61
C ALA A 22 6.81 -5.73 -22.26
N VAL A 23 7.53 -6.71 -21.77
CA VAL A 23 8.81 -7.15 -22.35
C VAL A 23 8.63 -7.59 -23.81
N ARG A 24 7.61 -8.40 -24.09
CA ARG A 24 7.29 -8.85 -25.45
C ARG A 24 7.01 -7.67 -26.39
N ILE A 25 6.21 -6.70 -25.97
CA ILE A 25 5.88 -5.51 -26.78
C ILE A 25 7.12 -4.64 -27.00
N LEU A 26 7.93 -4.41 -25.97
CA LEU A 26 9.14 -3.59 -26.10
C LEU A 26 10.15 -4.25 -27.03
N ARG A 27 10.38 -5.56 -26.92
CA ARG A 27 11.23 -6.32 -27.88
C ARG A 27 10.68 -6.23 -29.32
N PHE A 28 9.37 -6.38 -29.51
CA PHE A 28 8.75 -6.22 -30.83
C PHE A 28 8.97 -4.84 -31.43
N LYS A 29 9.10 -3.79 -30.59
CA LYS A 29 9.42 -2.42 -30.99
C LYS A 29 10.91 -2.15 -31.15
N GLY A 30 11.75 -3.18 -31.06
CA GLY A 30 13.20 -3.07 -31.27
C GLY A 30 14.00 -2.67 -30.02
N VAL A 31 13.37 -2.68 -28.83
CA VAL A 31 14.13 -2.49 -27.58
C VAL A 31 14.87 -3.78 -27.25
N GLU A 32 16.19 -3.73 -27.23
CA GLU A 32 17.00 -4.87 -26.83
C GLU A 32 16.81 -5.15 -25.34
N ILE A 33 16.38 -6.35 -25.00
CA ILE A 33 16.26 -6.87 -23.63
C ILE A 33 16.83 -8.28 -23.65
N SER A 34 17.93 -8.50 -22.96
CA SER A 34 18.56 -9.82 -22.85
C SER A 34 17.71 -10.77 -21.99
N ASP A 35 17.93 -12.07 -22.10
CA ASP A 35 17.24 -13.08 -21.28
C ASP A 35 17.56 -12.91 -19.79
N LYS A 36 18.75 -12.44 -19.45
CA LYS A 36 19.15 -12.12 -18.07
C LYS A 36 18.32 -10.93 -17.52
N GLU A 37 18.11 -9.90 -18.33
CA GLU A 37 17.29 -8.73 -17.96
C GLU A 37 15.81 -9.10 -17.86
N GLU A 38 15.30 -9.88 -18.79
CA GLU A 38 13.93 -10.40 -18.76
C GLU A 38 13.66 -11.18 -17.47
N ASN A 39 14.52 -12.15 -17.14
CA ASN A 39 14.40 -12.92 -15.91
C ASN A 39 14.49 -12.01 -14.67
N GLY A 40 15.39 -11.02 -14.68
CA GLY A 40 15.52 -10.03 -13.63
C GLY A 40 14.23 -9.23 -13.41
N LEU A 41 13.59 -8.77 -14.49
CA LEU A 41 12.29 -8.06 -14.42
C LEU A 41 11.17 -8.95 -13.86
N TYR A 42 11.10 -10.21 -14.32
CA TYR A 42 10.07 -11.16 -13.87
C TYR A 42 10.18 -11.47 -12.39
N ILE A 43 11.41 -11.70 -11.90
CA ILE A 43 11.66 -11.94 -10.48
C ILE A 43 11.39 -10.67 -9.66
N ALA A 44 11.86 -9.51 -10.12
CA ALA A 44 11.67 -8.25 -9.42
C ALA A 44 10.19 -7.92 -9.23
N ILE A 45 9.38 -8.02 -10.29
CA ILE A 45 7.95 -7.72 -10.21
C ILE A 45 7.16 -8.81 -9.47
N LEU A 46 7.59 -10.06 -9.50
CA LEU A 46 6.94 -11.14 -8.74
C LEU A 46 7.13 -10.95 -7.23
N LEU A 47 8.28 -10.45 -6.81
CA LEU A 47 8.67 -10.33 -5.41
C LEU A 47 8.53 -8.90 -4.84
N HIS A 48 8.08 -7.91 -5.63
CA HIS A 48 8.08 -6.51 -5.22
C HIS A 48 7.29 -6.25 -3.92
N ASP A 49 6.20 -6.99 -3.70
CA ASP A 49 5.26 -6.84 -2.58
C ASP A 49 5.40 -7.92 -1.48
N ILE A 50 6.43 -8.81 -1.57
CA ILE A 50 6.59 -9.94 -0.63
C ILE A 50 6.80 -9.48 0.82
N GLY A 51 7.27 -8.26 1.03
CA GLY A 51 7.51 -7.67 2.35
C GLY A 51 6.28 -7.08 3.03
N HIS A 52 5.10 -7.18 2.44
CA HIS A 52 3.88 -6.76 3.12
C HIS A 52 3.43 -7.77 4.17
N GLY A 53 3.32 -7.34 5.42
CA GLY A 53 2.73 -8.12 6.51
C GLY A 53 1.20 -8.15 6.49
N PRO A 54 0.57 -8.88 7.44
CA PRO A 54 -0.88 -8.93 7.59
C PRO A 54 -1.47 -7.53 7.81
N PHE A 55 -2.62 -7.28 7.16
CA PHE A 55 -3.25 -5.96 7.13
C PHE A 55 -2.32 -4.83 6.68
N SER A 56 -1.26 -5.17 5.94
CA SER A 56 -0.35 -4.23 5.26
C SER A 56 0.15 -3.09 6.16
N HIS A 57 -0.29 -1.86 5.91
CA HIS A 57 0.15 -0.67 6.62
C HIS A 57 -0.20 -0.66 8.12
N ALA A 58 -1.21 -1.42 8.55
CA ALA A 58 -1.52 -1.51 9.98
C ALA A 58 -0.37 -2.14 10.78
N MET A 59 0.27 -3.18 10.25
CA MET A 59 1.46 -3.82 10.84
C MET A 59 2.68 -2.87 10.81
N GLU A 60 2.93 -2.25 9.65
CA GLU A 60 4.07 -1.34 9.42
C GLU A 60 4.10 -0.16 10.39
N HIS A 61 2.93 0.30 10.83
CA HIS A 61 2.80 1.44 11.75
C HIS A 61 2.48 1.06 13.21
N SER A 62 2.49 -0.22 13.56
CA SER A 62 2.13 -0.64 14.93
C SER A 62 3.08 -1.67 15.55
N ILE A 63 3.47 -2.68 14.83
CA ILE A 63 4.26 -3.82 15.34
C ILE A 63 5.69 -3.78 14.81
N VAL A 64 5.87 -3.64 13.49
CA VAL A 64 7.17 -3.54 12.83
C VAL A 64 7.41 -2.08 12.44
N GLU A 65 7.65 -1.24 13.46
CA GLU A 65 7.70 0.21 13.27
C GLU A 65 8.97 0.64 12.53
N ASN A 66 8.81 1.63 11.63
CA ASN A 66 9.91 2.28 10.89
C ASN A 66 10.67 1.38 9.92
N ILE A 67 10.08 0.28 9.47
CA ILE A 67 10.63 -0.53 8.37
C ILE A 67 9.56 -0.58 7.28
N SER A 68 9.85 -0.03 6.10
CA SER A 68 8.89 -0.08 5.00
C SER A 68 8.80 -1.48 4.42
N HIS A 69 7.65 -1.80 3.83
CA HIS A 69 7.46 -3.10 3.16
C HIS A 69 8.46 -3.31 2.03
N GLU A 70 8.90 -2.25 1.32
CA GLU A 70 9.93 -2.36 0.29
C GLU A 70 11.27 -2.79 0.91
N ALA A 71 11.61 -2.28 2.11
CA ALA A 71 12.83 -2.69 2.80
C ALA A 71 12.76 -4.16 3.25
N ILE A 72 11.58 -4.64 3.67
CA ILE A 72 11.37 -6.05 4.02
C ILE A 72 11.38 -6.91 2.74
N SER A 73 10.73 -6.46 1.64
CA SER A 73 10.80 -7.14 0.33
C SER A 73 12.24 -7.35 -0.10
N LEU A 74 13.07 -6.31 0.05
CA LEU A 74 14.49 -6.41 -0.27
C LEU A 74 15.21 -7.45 0.58
N LYS A 75 14.95 -7.52 1.89
CA LYS A 75 15.54 -8.54 2.77
C LYS A 75 15.13 -9.95 2.36
N PHE A 76 13.88 -10.17 1.96
CA PHE A 76 13.45 -11.45 1.39
C PHE A 76 14.17 -11.77 0.09
N MET A 77 14.30 -10.81 -0.83
CA MET A 77 15.01 -11.00 -2.08
C MET A 77 16.50 -11.32 -1.84
N GLU A 78 17.15 -10.68 -0.87
CA GLU A 78 18.55 -10.94 -0.49
C GLU A 78 18.72 -12.35 0.13
N ALA A 79 17.79 -12.78 0.98
CA ALA A 79 17.79 -14.15 1.53
C ALA A 79 17.59 -15.20 0.44
N LEU A 80 16.62 -15.01 -0.46
CA LEU A 80 16.39 -15.88 -1.60
C LEU A 80 17.59 -15.86 -2.58
N ASN A 81 18.24 -14.71 -2.75
CA ASN A 81 19.45 -14.64 -3.58
C ASN A 81 20.57 -15.52 -3.04
N THR A 82 20.71 -15.60 -1.73
CA THR A 82 21.68 -16.50 -1.09
C THR A 82 21.28 -17.96 -1.29
N GLU A 83 20.00 -18.30 -1.13
CA GLU A 83 19.46 -19.65 -1.31
C GLU A 83 19.61 -20.13 -2.78
N PHE A 84 19.46 -19.24 -3.74
CA PHE A 84 19.53 -19.52 -5.17
C PHE A 84 20.87 -19.14 -5.81
N ASP A 85 21.97 -19.17 -5.07
CA ASP A 85 23.34 -18.98 -5.57
C ASP A 85 23.54 -17.72 -6.42
N GLY A 86 22.99 -16.57 -5.98
CA GLY A 86 23.20 -15.29 -6.64
C GLY A 86 22.29 -15.02 -7.86
N LYS A 87 21.31 -15.87 -8.15
CA LYS A 87 20.46 -15.74 -9.35
C LYS A 87 19.53 -14.54 -9.34
N LEU A 88 19.29 -13.91 -8.17
CA LEU A 88 18.41 -12.74 -8.03
C LEU A 88 19.16 -11.40 -8.11
N GLU A 89 20.48 -11.35 -8.28
CA GLU A 89 21.27 -10.11 -8.27
C GLU A 89 20.72 -9.05 -9.24
N THR A 90 20.40 -9.45 -10.47
CA THR A 90 19.84 -8.53 -11.48
C THR A 90 18.48 -7.99 -11.05
N ALA A 91 17.61 -8.84 -10.51
CA ALA A 91 16.29 -8.44 -10.00
C ALA A 91 16.41 -7.46 -8.84
N ILE A 92 17.30 -7.73 -7.88
CA ILE A 92 17.60 -6.86 -6.74
C ILE A 92 18.10 -5.50 -7.20
N SER A 93 19.03 -5.48 -8.16
CA SER A 93 19.56 -4.22 -8.72
C SER A 93 18.46 -3.39 -9.41
N MET A 94 17.56 -4.05 -10.16
CA MET A 94 16.42 -3.39 -10.80
C MET A 94 15.41 -2.88 -9.76
N PHE A 95 15.08 -3.67 -8.76
CA PHE A 95 14.17 -3.30 -7.67
C PHE A 95 14.68 -2.09 -6.88
N LYS A 96 15.98 -2.03 -6.61
CA LYS A 96 16.65 -0.89 -5.96
C LYS A 96 16.73 0.36 -6.87
N GLY A 97 16.36 0.28 -8.14
CA GLY A 97 16.57 1.35 -9.12
C GLY A 97 18.04 1.65 -9.42
N GLN A 98 18.94 0.69 -9.15
CA GLN A 98 20.38 0.83 -9.31
C GLN A 98 20.89 0.16 -10.61
N TYR A 99 20.03 -0.49 -11.37
CA TYR A 99 20.39 -1.06 -12.66
C TYR A 99 20.66 0.04 -13.67
N SER A 100 21.65 -0.17 -14.55
CA SER A 100 22.13 0.87 -15.48
C SER A 100 21.05 1.42 -16.42
N ARG A 101 20.06 0.61 -16.76
CA ARG A 101 18.94 0.96 -17.65
C ARG A 101 17.72 1.41 -16.85
N LYS A 102 17.41 2.70 -16.91
CA LYS A 102 16.40 3.36 -16.08
C LYS A 102 14.98 2.85 -16.28
N PHE A 103 14.60 2.52 -17.53
CA PHE A 103 13.23 2.12 -17.83
C PHE A 103 12.80 0.82 -17.13
N PHE A 104 13.73 -0.05 -16.75
CA PHE A 104 13.42 -1.24 -15.97
C PHE A 104 12.86 -0.88 -14.59
N GLY A 105 13.52 0.04 -13.88
CA GLY A 105 12.98 0.58 -12.63
C GLY A 105 11.62 1.27 -12.81
N GLN A 106 11.43 1.97 -13.93
CA GLN A 106 10.15 2.63 -14.25
C GLN A 106 9.02 1.64 -14.55
N LEU A 107 9.32 0.45 -15.08
CA LEU A 107 8.34 -0.62 -15.26
C LEU A 107 7.91 -1.25 -13.93
N ILE A 108 8.84 -1.35 -12.96
CA ILE A 108 8.58 -1.94 -11.64
C ILE A 108 7.88 -0.93 -10.72
N SER A 109 8.43 0.30 -10.61
CA SER A 109 7.94 1.35 -9.71
C SER A 109 8.09 2.72 -10.36
N GLY A 110 7.09 3.15 -11.12
CA GLY A 110 7.04 4.42 -11.85
C GLY A 110 5.69 5.12 -11.69
N GLN A 111 5.46 6.15 -12.50
CA GLN A 111 4.15 6.82 -12.51
C GLN A 111 3.07 6.02 -13.26
N LEU A 112 3.49 5.20 -14.21
CA LEU A 112 2.68 4.28 -15.00
C LEU A 112 3.45 2.97 -15.10
N ASP A 113 3.41 2.17 -14.05
CA ASP A 113 4.11 0.91 -13.90
C ASP A 113 3.18 -0.31 -14.00
N ILE A 114 3.77 -1.46 -13.96
CA ILE A 114 3.08 -2.74 -14.05
C ILE A 114 2.28 -3.02 -12.79
N ASP A 115 2.80 -2.69 -11.61
CA ASP A 115 2.13 -2.82 -10.32
C ASP A 115 0.77 -2.08 -10.33
N ARG A 116 0.78 -0.78 -10.62
CA ARG A 116 -0.45 0.02 -10.71
C ARG A 116 -1.39 -0.44 -11.81
N SER A 117 -0.85 -0.94 -12.90
CA SER A 117 -1.64 -1.45 -14.04
C SER A 117 -2.40 -2.72 -13.68
N ASP A 118 -1.87 -3.56 -12.78
CA ASP A 118 -2.60 -4.72 -12.28
C ASP A 118 -3.59 -4.34 -11.19
N TYR A 119 -3.15 -3.69 -10.10
CA TYR A 119 -4.02 -3.51 -8.95
C TYR A 119 -5.23 -2.62 -9.25
N LEU A 120 -5.10 -1.58 -10.06
CA LEU A 120 -6.26 -0.75 -10.42
C LEU A 120 -7.36 -1.57 -11.12
N LYS A 121 -6.97 -2.39 -12.10
CA LYS A 121 -7.92 -3.25 -12.83
C LYS A 121 -8.47 -4.36 -11.93
N ARG A 122 -7.61 -5.01 -11.15
CA ARG A 122 -7.97 -6.11 -10.25
C ARG A 122 -8.90 -5.65 -9.15
N ASP A 123 -8.55 -4.57 -8.46
CA ASP A 123 -9.37 -4.03 -7.38
C ASP A 123 -10.70 -3.48 -7.88
N SER A 124 -10.72 -2.84 -9.06
CA SER A 124 -11.97 -2.45 -9.73
C SER A 124 -12.90 -3.66 -9.93
N PHE A 125 -12.36 -4.76 -10.44
CA PHE A 125 -13.12 -5.98 -10.67
C PHE A 125 -13.69 -6.57 -9.37
N TYR A 126 -12.84 -6.79 -8.37
CA TYR A 126 -13.23 -7.45 -7.13
C TYR A 126 -14.04 -6.57 -6.18
N THR A 127 -13.85 -5.26 -6.21
CA THR A 127 -14.66 -4.33 -5.40
C THR A 127 -15.98 -3.94 -6.05
N GLY A 128 -16.10 -4.13 -7.37
CA GLY A 128 -17.23 -3.68 -8.16
C GLY A 128 -17.23 -2.17 -8.43
N VAL A 129 -16.12 -1.48 -8.17
CA VAL A 129 -15.96 -0.04 -8.42
C VAL A 129 -15.43 0.17 -9.83
N SER A 130 -16.33 0.52 -10.76
CA SER A 130 -16.06 0.59 -12.21
C SER A 130 -15.07 1.67 -12.63
N GLU A 131 -14.84 2.68 -11.79
CA GLU A 131 -13.92 3.79 -12.05
C GLU A 131 -12.46 3.35 -12.21
N GLY A 132 -12.08 2.23 -11.60
CA GLY A 132 -10.76 1.61 -11.76
C GLY A 132 -10.58 0.79 -13.02
N ASN A 133 -11.62 0.61 -13.84
CA ASN A 133 -11.55 -0.20 -15.06
C ASN A 133 -10.68 0.49 -16.13
N ILE A 134 -9.42 0.12 -16.18
CA ILE A 134 -8.42 0.55 -17.17
C ILE A 134 -8.15 -0.57 -18.18
N ASN A 135 -7.69 -0.18 -19.38
CA ASN A 135 -7.22 -1.14 -20.37
C ASN A 135 -5.68 -1.26 -20.27
N SER A 136 -5.20 -2.11 -19.35
CA SER A 136 -3.76 -2.32 -19.12
C SER A 136 -3.04 -2.84 -20.37
N GLU A 137 -3.68 -3.71 -21.17
CA GLU A 137 -3.10 -4.23 -22.43
C GLU A 137 -2.88 -3.11 -23.46
N ARG A 138 -3.84 -2.18 -23.57
CA ARG A 138 -3.68 -1.01 -24.44
C ARG A 138 -2.56 -0.10 -23.96
N LEU A 139 -2.47 0.16 -22.65
CA LEU A 139 -1.38 0.95 -22.08
C LEU A 139 -0.02 0.32 -22.39
N ILE A 140 0.12 -0.98 -22.15
CA ILE A 140 1.34 -1.73 -22.44
C ILE A 140 1.66 -1.69 -23.95
N SER A 141 0.67 -1.86 -24.82
CA SER A 141 0.88 -1.80 -26.26
C SER A 141 1.37 -0.43 -26.78
N MET A 142 1.15 0.63 -25.99
CA MET A 142 1.63 1.99 -26.29
C MET A 142 2.96 2.34 -25.61
N MET A 143 3.50 1.46 -24.75
CA MET A 143 4.83 1.66 -24.16
C MET A 143 5.92 1.57 -25.21
N ASN A 144 6.95 2.38 -25.05
CA ASN A 144 8.18 2.37 -25.84
C ASN A 144 9.35 2.90 -24.97
N VAL A 145 10.57 2.86 -25.49
CA VAL A 145 11.76 3.35 -24.78
C VAL A 145 12.50 4.34 -25.68
N VAL A 146 12.83 5.50 -25.15
CA VAL A 146 13.66 6.53 -25.83
C VAL A 146 14.70 7.02 -24.83
N SER A 147 15.97 7.00 -25.25
CA SER A 147 17.09 7.44 -24.40
C SER A 147 17.07 6.76 -23.01
N ASP A 148 16.79 5.47 -23.00
CA ASP A 148 16.71 4.61 -21.81
C ASP A 148 15.64 5.00 -20.79
N GLU A 149 14.61 5.71 -21.22
CA GLU A 149 13.45 6.06 -20.41
C GLU A 149 12.16 5.54 -21.03
N LEU A 150 11.26 5.08 -20.18
CA LEU A 150 9.93 4.63 -20.58
C LEU A 150 9.11 5.80 -21.09
N VAL A 151 8.54 5.64 -22.28
CA VAL A 151 7.67 6.62 -22.92
C VAL A 151 6.37 5.96 -23.40
N ILE A 152 5.33 6.74 -23.59
CA ILE A 152 4.08 6.28 -24.20
C ILE A 152 3.92 6.90 -25.58
N GLU A 153 3.61 6.12 -26.58
CA GLU A 153 3.33 6.63 -27.92
C GLU A 153 2.12 7.59 -27.90
N GLU A 154 2.14 8.62 -28.75
CA GLU A 154 1.12 9.67 -28.87
C GLU A 154 -0.31 9.11 -28.87
N LYS A 155 -0.54 7.99 -29.57
CA LYS A 155 -1.85 7.31 -29.61
C LYS A 155 -2.35 6.78 -28.26
N GLY A 156 -1.47 6.72 -27.26
CA GLY A 156 -1.76 6.25 -25.90
C GLY A 156 -2.18 7.37 -24.94
N ILE A 157 -2.16 8.64 -25.32
CA ILE A 157 -2.41 9.78 -24.41
C ILE A 157 -3.72 9.62 -23.64
N TYR A 158 -4.82 9.35 -24.31
CA TYR A 158 -6.13 9.17 -23.64
C TYR A 158 -6.19 7.96 -22.71
N SER A 159 -5.40 6.92 -22.98
CA SER A 159 -5.27 5.78 -22.06
C SER A 159 -4.51 6.14 -20.79
N VAL A 160 -3.48 6.98 -20.90
CA VAL A 160 -2.75 7.56 -19.76
C VAL A 160 -3.64 8.45 -18.91
N GLU A 161 -4.40 9.33 -19.54
CA GLU A 161 -5.36 10.22 -18.86
C GLU A 161 -6.39 9.40 -18.07
N LYS A 162 -6.97 8.37 -18.71
CA LYS A 162 -7.90 7.46 -18.05
C LYS A 162 -7.25 6.73 -16.88
N PHE A 163 -6.02 6.26 -17.02
CA PHE A 163 -5.26 5.61 -15.95
C PHE A 163 -5.06 6.52 -14.75
N LEU A 164 -4.62 7.76 -14.96
CA LEU A 164 -4.41 8.73 -13.88
C LEU A 164 -5.72 9.13 -13.20
N MET A 165 -6.80 9.25 -13.98
CA MET A 165 -8.14 9.50 -13.43
C MET A 165 -8.64 8.30 -12.61
N ALA A 166 -8.53 7.08 -13.14
CA ALA A 166 -8.88 5.85 -12.43
C ALA A 166 -8.13 5.75 -11.11
N ARG A 167 -6.83 6.00 -11.10
CA ARG A 167 -6.01 6.05 -9.88
C ARG A 167 -6.58 7.02 -8.85
N ARG A 168 -6.91 8.26 -9.25
CA ARG A 168 -7.51 9.26 -8.34
C ARG A 168 -8.83 8.79 -7.75
N LEU A 169 -9.69 8.22 -8.57
CA LEU A 169 -11.02 7.79 -8.16
C LEU A 169 -10.97 6.56 -7.25
N MET A 170 -10.15 5.57 -7.60
CA MET A 170 -9.95 4.36 -6.79
C MET A 170 -9.39 4.69 -5.41
N TYR A 171 -8.46 5.65 -5.31
CA TYR A 171 -7.95 6.10 -4.01
C TYR A 171 -9.08 6.59 -3.10
N TRP A 172 -9.99 7.43 -3.61
CA TRP A 172 -11.08 7.98 -2.78
C TRP A 172 -12.23 7.01 -2.57
N GLN A 173 -12.50 6.13 -3.52
CA GLN A 173 -13.65 5.23 -3.44
C GLN A 173 -13.31 3.88 -2.80
N VAL A 174 -12.07 3.41 -2.89
CA VAL A 174 -11.64 2.11 -2.38
C VAL A 174 -10.63 2.26 -1.24
N TYR A 175 -9.42 2.75 -1.52
CA TYR A 175 -8.31 2.70 -0.56
C TYR A 175 -8.49 3.65 0.62
N LEU A 176 -9.02 4.86 0.40
CA LEU A 176 -9.32 5.85 1.43
C LEU A 176 -10.83 5.91 1.75
N HIS A 177 -11.58 4.84 1.44
CA HIS A 177 -12.98 4.77 1.82
C HIS A 177 -13.13 4.78 3.35
N LYS A 178 -14.14 5.50 3.85
CA LYS A 178 -14.37 5.71 5.29
C LYS A 178 -14.29 4.43 6.12
N THR A 179 -14.94 3.36 5.66
CA THR A 179 -15.00 2.09 6.39
C THR A 179 -13.65 1.38 6.40
N SER A 180 -12.93 1.39 5.27
CA SER A 180 -11.59 0.78 5.17
C SER A 180 -10.60 1.52 6.06
N LEU A 181 -10.56 2.85 5.95
CA LEU A 181 -9.67 3.69 6.73
C LEU A 181 -9.92 3.55 8.25
N VAL A 182 -11.17 3.61 8.71
CA VAL A 182 -11.43 3.48 10.15
C VAL A 182 -11.14 2.08 10.67
N ALA A 183 -11.38 1.02 9.89
CA ALA A 183 -11.04 -0.34 10.28
C ALA A 183 -9.52 -0.52 10.42
N GLU A 184 -8.74 -0.03 9.46
CA GLU A 184 -7.28 -0.03 9.51
C GLU A 184 -6.75 0.73 10.73
N GLN A 185 -7.24 1.94 10.97
CA GLN A 185 -6.88 2.77 12.12
C GLN A 185 -7.24 2.10 13.46
N MET A 186 -8.31 1.33 13.51
CA MET A 186 -8.68 0.57 14.72
C MET A 186 -7.75 -0.64 14.91
N ILE A 187 -7.40 -1.38 13.86
CA ILE A 187 -6.43 -2.50 13.94
C ILE A 187 -5.08 -1.99 14.44
N MET A 188 -4.57 -0.89 13.88
CA MET A 188 -3.33 -0.26 14.37
C MET A 188 -3.36 0.02 15.87
N ARG A 189 -4.48 0.55 16.38
CA ARG A 189 -4.64 0.87 17.80
C ARG A 189 -4.73 -0.36 18.69
N VAL A 190 -5.44 -1.38 18.25
CA VAL A 190 -5.47 -2.68 18.98
C VAL A 190 -4.08 -3.26 19.08
N LEU A 191 -3.34 -3.34 17.97
CA LEU A 191 -1.98 -3.87 17.95
C LEU A 191 -1.03 -3.04 18.81
N LYS A 192 -1.15 -1.71 18.76
CA LYS A 192 -0.37 -0.81 19.62
C LYS A 192 -0.68 -1.04 21.10
N ARG A 193 -1.97 -1.20 21.48
CA ARG A 193 -2.35 -1.51 22.87
C ARG A 193 -1.82 -2.86 23.30
N ALA A 194 -1.94 -3.88 22.45
CA ALA A 194 -1.39 -5.20 22.73
C ALA A 194 0.12 -5.15 22.99
N LYS A 195 0.87 -4.42 22.15
CA LYS A 195 2.31 -4.22 22.34
C LYS A 195 2.62 -3.50 23.66
N GLU A 196 1.87 -2.43 24.00
CA GLU A 196 2.04 -1.74 25.30
C GLU A 196 1.84 -2.69 26.49
N LEU A 197 0.79 -3.51 26.47
CA LEU A 197 0.50 -4.47 27.53
C LEU A 197 1.59 -5.54 27.65
N THR A 198 2.07 -6.05 26.52
CA THR A 198 3.17 -7.03 26.50
C THR A 198 4.44 -6.43 27.08
N LEU A 199 4.78 -5.18 26.78
CA LEU A 199 5.93 -4.46 27.37
C LEU A 199 5.76 -4.20 28.89
N MET A 200 4.52 -4.24 29.39
CA MET A 200 4.22 -4.22 30.84
C MET A 200 4.24 -5.64 31.47
N ASN A 201 4.74 -6.65 30.75
CA ASN A 201 4.77 -8.05 31.14
C ASN A 201 3.38 -8.69 31.32
N ILE A 202 2.35 -8.15 30.65
CA ILE A 202 1.01 -8.77 30.59
C ILE A 202 1.03 -9.76 29.44
N LYS A 203 0.79 -11.03 29.76
CA LYS A 203 0.75 -12.11 28.76
C LYS A 203 -0.53 -12.00 27.94
N LEU A 204 -0.39 -11.97 26.62
CA LEU A 204 -1.48 -11.98 25.66
C LEU A 204 -1.45 -13.27 24.84
N ASP A 205 -2.63 -13.79 24.52
CA ASP A 205 -2.76 -14.92 23.59
C ASP A 205 -2.51 -14.42 22.17
N ALA A 206 -1.49 -14.99 21.54
CA ALA A 206 -1.13 -14.72 20.15
C ALA A 206 -0.31 -15.90 19.59
N SER A 207 -0.24 -16.01 18.27
CA SER A 207 0.66 -16.98 17.63
C SER A 207 2.13 -16.70 18.01
N THR A 208 2.98 -17.69 17.80
CA THR A 208 4.42 -17.57 18.11
C THR A 208 5.04 -16.40 17.32
N ALA A 209 4.71 -16.27 16.05
CA ALA A 209 5.22 -15.22 15.19
C ALA A 209 4.73 -13.83 15.63
N LEU A 210 3.45 -13.66 15.93
CA LEU A 210 2.92 -12.38 16.41
C LEU A 210 3.49 -12.03 17.79
N SER A 211 3.59 -13.02 18.70
CA SER A 211 4.20 -12.86 20.03
C SER A 211 5.66 -12.42 19.93
N PHE A 212 6.41 -12.95 18.96
CA PHE A 212 7.79 -12.53 18.72
C PHE A 212 7.88 -11.01 18.48
N PHE A 213 7.08 -10.46 17.58
CA PHE A 213 7.10 -9.04 17.25
C PHE A 213 6.51 -8.14 18.34
N MET A 214 5.59 -8.63 19.15
CA MET A 214 5.09 -7.88 20.30
C MET A 214 6.13 -7.75 21.42
N ASN A 215 6.94 -8.81 21.64
CA ASN A 215 7.96 -8.83 22.68
C ASN A 215 9.29 -8.20 22.26
N ASN A 216 9.59 -8.18 20.96
CA ASN A 216 10.86 -7.72 20.44
C ASN A 216 10.64 -6.48 19.55
N PRO A 217 10.94 -5.27 20.05
CA PRO A 217 10.90 -4.07 19.23
C PRO A 217 11.84 -4.20 18.03
N CYS A 218 11.28 -4.19 16.82
CA CYS A 218 12.03 -4.30 15.58
C CYS A 218 12.32 -2.92 15.00
N SER A 219 13.53 -2.75 14.49
CA SER A 219 13.98 -1.61 13.70
C SER A 219 14.74 -2.13 12.48
N TYR A 220 14.99 -1.28 11.51
CA TYR A 220 15.75 -1.70 10.31
C TYR A 220 17.10 -2.34 10.64
N THR A 221 17.78 -1.88 11.69
CA THR A 221 19.12 -2.33 12.07
C THR A 221 19.15 -3.68 12.81
N ASN A 222 18.05 -4.05 13.48
CA ASN A 222 17.95 -5.31 14.22
C ASN A 222 16.97 -6.33 13.59
N PHE A 223 16.47 -6.06 12.38
CA PHE A 223 15.64 -7.00 11.64
C PHE A 223 16.55 -8.02 10.93
N ASP A 224 16.92 -9.06 11.66
CA ASP A 224 17.82 -10.13 11.26
C ASP A 224 17.11 -11.30 10.55
N SER A 225 17.83 -12.38 10.25
CA SER A 225 17.29 -13.57 9.60
C SER A 225 16.20 -14.25 10.44
N ASN A 226 16.30 -14.21 11.79
CA ASN A 226 15.26 -14.76 12.65
C ASN A 226 13.99 -13.92 12.55
N SER A 227 14.12 -12.59 12.59
CA SER A 227 12.99 -11.67 12.38
C SER A 227 12.34 -11.88 11.03
N LEU A 228 13.13 -12.09 9.96
CA LEU A 228 12.62 -12.38 8.63
C LEU A 228 11.85 -13.69 8.58
N ASN A 229 12.35 -14.75 9.23
CA ASN A 229 11.67 -16.03 9.35
C ASN A 229 10.35 -15.90 10.13
N GLN A 230 10.33 -15.19 11.26
CA GLN A 230 9.09 -14.96 12.02
C GLN A 230 8.09 -14.12 11.18
N PHE A 231 8.58 -13.15 10.40
CA PHE A 231 7.73 -12.33 9.54
C PHE A 231 7.09 -13.16 8.41
N SER A 232 7.82 -14.11 7.83
CA SER A 232 7.31 -15.01 6.79
C SER A 232 6.19 -15.94 7.26
N LEU A 233 6.07 -16.16 8.56
CA LEU A 233 5.02 -16.98 9.19
C LEU A 233 3.76 -16.20 9.53
N LEU A 234 3.80 -14.85 9.44
CA LEU A 234 2.66 -14.01 9.79
C LEU A 234 1.66 -13.92 8.63
N ASP A 235 0.39 -14.09 8.96
CA ASP A 235 -0.73 -13.83 8.05
C ASP A 235 -1.90 -13.14 8.75
N ASP A 236 -2.97 -12.86 7.99
CA ASP A 236 -4.17 -12.20 8.52
C ASP A 236 -4.87 -13.04 9.61
N TYR A 237 -4.72 -14.37 9.59
CA TYR A 237 -5.32 -15.26 10.59
C TYR A 237 -4.67 -15.09 11.96
N ASP A 238 -3.37 -14.77 12.04
CA ASP A 238 -2.70 -14.47 13.32
C ASP A 238 -3.38 -13.31 14.04
N ILE A 239 -3.60 -12.22 13.30
CA ILE A 239 -4.25 -11.02 13.84
C ILE A 239 -5.72 -11.30 14.19
N MET A 240 -6.45 -11.99 13.29
CA MET A 240 -7.86 -12.31 13.54
C MET A 240 -8.04 -13.28 14.71
N SER A 241 -7.15 -14.25 14.87
CA SER A 241 -7.15 -15.17 16.03
C SER A 241 -6.87 -14.42 17.33
N ALA A 242 -5.86 -13.56 17.32
CA ALA A 242 -5.52 -12.73 18.47
C ALA A 242 -6.69 -11.81 18.88
N LEU A 243 -7.36 -11.14 17.94
CA LEU A 243 -8.54 -10.31 18.20
C LEU A 243 -9.67 -11.14 18.86
N LYS A 244 -9.88 -12.39 18.42
CA LYS A 244 -10.90 -13.29 19.02
C LYS A 244 -10.58 -13.64 20.47
N SER A 245 -9.31 -13.81 20.84
CA SER A 245 -8.91 -14.01 22.23
C SER A 245 -9.00 -12.71 23.03
N TRP A 246 -8.48 -11.61 22.47
CA TRP A 246 -8.39 -10.34 23.17
C TRP A 246 -9.72 -9.66 23.45
N GLN A 247 -10.80 -10.00 22.73
CA GLN A 247 -12.13 -9.48 23.02
C GLN A 247 -12.65 -9.79 24.43
N PHE A 248 -12.05 -10.78 25.11
CA PHE A 248 -12.39 -11.19 26.48
C PHE A 248 -11.33 -10.79 27.52
N HIS A 249 -10.33 -10.01 27.11
CA HIS A 249 -9.24 -9.59 27.98
C HIS A 249 -9.73 -8.54 29.00
N ASP A 250 -9.14 -8.50 30.20
CA ASP A 250 -9.51 -7.56 31.27
C ASP A 250 -9.22 -6.11 30.94
N ASP A 251 -8.23 -5.82 30.08
CA ASP A 251 -7.96 -4.47 29.60
C ASP A 251 -9.10 -3.97 28.71
N PHE A 252 -9.79 -2.94 29.18
CA PHE A 252 -10.98 -2.40 28.49
C PHE A 252 -10.66 -1.91 27.07
N VAL A 253 -9.51 -1.25 26.85
CA VAL A 253 -9.16 -0.72 25.53
C VAL A 253 -8.96 -1.85 24.54
N LEU A 254 -8.18 -2.87 24.93
CA LEU A 254 -7.89 -4.02 24.09
C LEU A 254 -9.17 -4.80 23.77
N SER A 255 -9.95 -5.16 24.81
CA SER A 255 -11.17 -5.95 24.64
C SER A 255 -12.23 -5.19 23.83
N ARG A 256 -12.48 -3.92 24.15
CA ARG A 256 -13.53 -3.12 23.48
C ARG A 256 -13.23 -2.89 22.00
N LEU A 257 -12.01 -2.52 21.65
CA LEU A 257 -11.64 -2.34 20.24
C LEU A 257 -11.68 -3.65 19.47
N SER A 258 -11.22 -4.77 20.07
CA SER A 258 -11.30 -6.09 19.45
C SER A 258 -12.75 -6.49 19.16
N GLN A 259 -13.66 -6.32 20.14
CA GLN A 259 -15.10 -6.56 19.97
C GLN A 259 -15.68 -5.70 18.84
N MET A 260 -15.34 -4.40 18.82
CA MET A 260 -15.84 -3.49 17.80
C MET A 260 -15.43 -3.90 16.39
N ILE A 261 -14.19 -4.37 16.20
CA ILE A 261 -13.69 -4.86 14.90
C ILE A 261 -14.42 -6.15 14.51
N LEU A 262 -14.46 -7.15 15.40
CA LEU A 262 -15.07 -8.45 15.15
C LEU A 262 -16.57 -8.35 14.84
N ASN A 263 -17.29 -7.48 15.56
CA ASN A 263 -18.72 -7.26 15.41
C ASN A 263 -19.04 -6.20 14.34
N ARG A 264 -18.05 -5.64 13.66
CA ARG A 264 -18.21 -4.58 12.64
C ARG A 264 -18.92 -3.33 13.15
N THR A 265 -18.82 -3.04 14.45
CA THR A 265 -19.35 -1.83 15.08
C THR A 265 -18.31 -0.72 15.14
N LEU A 266 -17.69 -0.45 13.99
CA LEU A 266 -16.57 0.46 13.86
C LEU A 266 -16.87 1.87 14.37
N LEU A 267 -15.83 2.58 14.79
CA LEU A 267 -15.88 4.00 15.14
C LEU A 267 -16.52 4.82 14.00
N LYS A 268 -17.15 5.91 14.32
CA LYS A 268 -17.64 6.89 13.35
C LYS A 268 -16.46 7.70 12.86
N ILE A 269 -16.30 7.82 11.55
CA ILE A 269 -15.32 8.71 10.93
C ILE A 269 -16.03 9.85 10.22
N LYS A 270 -15.57 11.08 10.44
CA LYS A 270 -16.05 12.29 9.75
C LYS A 270 -14.89 12.95 9.03
N PHE A 271 -15.02 13.16 7.72
CA PHE A 271 -14.06 13.93 6.92
C PHE A 271 -14.40 15.42 6.94
N LYS A 272 -13.35 16.25 6.91
CA LYS A 272 -13.38 17.71 6.79
C LYS A 272 -12.34 18.17 5.77
N ASN A 273 -12.60 19.29 5.12
CA ASN A 273 -11.60 19.89 4.20
C ASN A 273 -10.54 20.68 4.99
N ASN A 274 -10.85 21.13 6.19
CA ASN A 274 -9.97 21.88 7.08
C ASN A 274 -9.61 21.04 8.31
N SER A 275 -8.56 21.44 9.03
CA SER A 275 -8.15 20.82 10.29
C SER A 275 -9.32 20.79 11.30
N ILE A 276 -9.31 19.77 12.13
CA ILE A 276 -10.30 19.65 13.23
C ILE A 276 -9.83 20.54 14.37
N ALA A 277 -10.74 21.34 14.93
CA ALA A 277 -10.43 22.17 16.08
C ALA A 277 -10.09 21.30 17.30
N GLU A 278 -9.01 21.61 18.01
CA GLU A 278 -8.56 20.87 19.19
C GLU A 278 -9.65 20.81 20.27
N SER A 279 -10.36 21.92 20.51
CA SER A 279 -11.48 21.96 21.45
C SER A 279 -12.52 20.88 21.17
N LYS A 280 -12.83 20.62 19.90
CA LYS A 280 -13.78 19.57 19.54
C LYS A 280 -13.23 18.16 19.80
N ILE A 281 -11.94 17.94 19.62
CA ILE A 281 -11.30 16.67 19.93
C ILE A 281 -11.32 16.45 21.45
N ASP A 282 -11.01 17.48 22.21
CA ASP A 282 -11.00 17.45 23.67
C ASP A 282 -12.42 17.23 24.26
N ASP A 283 -13.42 17.90 23.73
CA ASP A 283 -14.83 17.68 24.13
C ASP A 283 -15.24 16.21 23.96
N LEU A 284 -14.92 15.62 22.82
CA LEU A 284 -15.20 14.20 22.56
C LEU A 284 -14.41 13.27 23.47
N LYS A 285 -13.13 13.58 23.76
CA LYS A 285 -12.32 12.82 24.70
C LYS A 285 -12.88 12.88 26.12
N GLN A 286 -13.31 14.07 26.60
CA GLN A 286 -13.93 14.21 27.90
C GLN A 286 -15.21 13.38 28.02
N GLN A 287 -16.08 13.38 26.99
CA GLN A 287 -17.27 12.55 26.96
C GLN A 287 -16.94 11.05 27.08
N ILE A 288 -15.91 10.55 26.34
CA ILE A 288 -15.48 9.17 26.43
C ILE A 288 -14.88 8.83 27.80
N MET A 289 -14.07 9.73 28.35
CA MET A 289 -13.52 9.55 29.69
C MET A 289 -14.60 9.38 30.75
N LEU A 290 -15.67 10.16 30.65
CA LEU A 290 -16.82 10.06 31.58
C LEU A 290 -17.64 8.80 31.33
N ASN A 291 -18.02 8.52 30.06
CA ASN A 291 -18.91 7.41 29.73
C ASN A 291 -18.29 6.04 29.97
N TYR A 292 -17.00 5.90 29.67
CA TYR A 292 -16.27 4.62 29.77
C TYR A 292 -15.35 4.56 31.00
N LYS A 293 -15.31 5.61 31.82
CA LYS A 293 -14.43 5.76 33.01
C LYS A 293 -12.94 5.54 32.66
N LEU A 294 -12.50 6.15 31.56
CA LEU A 294 -11.15 6.03 31.04
C LEU A 294 -10.25 7.18 31.45
N SER A 295 -8.95 6.90 31.52
CA SER A 295 -7.92 7.93 31.58
C SER A 295 -7.84 8.69 30.23
N SER A 296 -7.22 9.87 30.24
CA SER A 296 -6.97 10.63 29.02
C SER A 296 -6.11 9.85 28.01
N LYS A 297 -5.17 9.05 28.49
CA LYS A 297 -4.33 8.19 27.62
C LYS A 297 -5.17 7.12 26.91
N GLU A 298 -6.09 6.49 27.62
CA GLU A 298 -6.97 5.46 27.07
C GLU A 298 -8.04 6.04 26.12
N ALA A 299 -8.55 7.25 26.40
CA ALA A 299 -9.48 7.94 25.53
C ALA A 299 -8.91 8.20 24.13
N ASN A 300 -7.59 8.38 23.98
CA ASN A 300 -6.92 8.55 22.68
C ASN A 300 -7.02 7.31 21.76
N TYR A 301 -7.34 6.15 22.29
CA TYR A 301 -7.58 4.95 21.48
C TYR A 301 -8.94 5.00 20.78
N PHE A 302 -9.90 5.75 21.33
CA PHE A 302 -11.27 5.84 20.82
C PHE A 302 -11.56 7.16 20.11
N VAL A 303 -10.90 8.26 20.51
CA VAL A 303 -11.04 9.57 19.88
C VAL A 303 -9.69 10.03 19.35
N PHE A 304 -9.62 10.15 18.04
CA PHE A 304 -8.40 10.56 17.34
C PHE A 304 -8.73 11.22 16.01
N ASP A 305 -7.81 12.02 15.55
CA ASP A 305 -7.85 12.67 14.25
C ASP A 305 -6.63 12.31 13.39
N GLY A 306 -6.66 12.74 12.16
CA GLY A 306 -5.56 12.55 11.22
C GLY A 306 -5.85 13.16 9.86
N THR A 307 -4.94 12.94 8.95
CA THR A 307 -5.04 13.39 7.57
C THR A 307 -4.82 12.25 6.60
N VAL A 308 -5.50 12.32 5.47
CA VAL A 308 -5.23 11.46 4.31
C VAL A 308 -5.03 12.34 3.09
N SER A 309 -4.05 12.01 2.27
CA SER A 309 -3.76 12.76 1.06
C SER A 309 -3.59 11.82 -0.13
N ASN A 310 -3.93 12.34 -1.31
CA ASN A 310 -3.70 11.64 -2.56
C ASN A 310 -3.16 12.60 -3.61
N LEU A 311 -2.09 12.17 -4.27
CA LEU A 311 -1.50 12.78 -5.45
C LEU A 311 -1.58 11.75 -6.58
N ALA A 312 -2.44 11.99 -7.57
CA ALA A 312 -2.61 11.02 -8.65
C ALA A 312 -1.45 11.03 -9.65
N TYR A 313 -0.79 12.18 -9.83
CA TYR A 313 0.34 12.35 -10.72
C TYR A 313 1.40 13.26 -10.09
N ASP A 314 2.63 12.76 -9.96
CA ASP A 314 3.76 13.53 -9.44
C ASP A 314 4.79 13.85 -10.54
N GLN A 315 4.79 15.08 -11.00
CA GLN A 315 5.77 15.55 -11.99
C GLN A 315 7.22 15.51 -11.49
N LYS A 316 7.44 15.64 -10.18
CA LYS A 316 8.79 15.70 -9.60
C LYS A 316 9.49 14.33 -9.57
N GLN A 317 8.71 13.25 -9.61
CA GLN A 317 9.21 11.89 -9.62
C GLN A 317 9.39 11.32 -11.05
N GLY A 318 9.89 12.13 -11.99
CA GLY A 318 10.16 11.68 -13.35
C GLY A 318 8.89 11.56 -14.21
N GLY A 319 8.28 12.68 -14.57
CA GLY A 319 6.99 12.77 -15.28
C GLY A 319 6.82 11.82 -16.46
N LEU A 320 5.57 11.49 -16.78
CA LEU A 320 5.23 10.64 -17.91
C LEU A 320 5.53 11.35 -19.24
N LYS A 321 6.22 10.66 -20.12
CA LYS A 321 6.69 11.18 -21.39
C LYS A 321 5.91 10.59 -22.56
N ILE A 322 5.55 11.43 -23.51
CA ILE A 322 4.81 11.07 -24.73
C ILE A 322 5.76 11.16 -25.93
N LEU A 323 5.86 10.06 -26.67
CA LEU A 323 6.62 9.97 -27.92
C LEU A 323 5.71 10.26 -29.12
N TYR A 324 6.00 11.33 -29.84
CA TYR A 324 5.30 11.72 -31.06
C TYR A 324 5.87 11.01 -32.30
N LYS A 325 5.07 10.91 -33.36
CA LYS A 325 5.48 10.28 -34.65
C LYS A 325 6.74 10.89 -35.28
N ASN A 326 7.00 12.16 -35.00
CA ASN A 326 8.20 12.88 -35.50
C ASN A 326 9.45 12.65 -34.60
N GLY A 327 9.40 11.72 -33.68
CA GLY A 327 10.47 11.40 -32.73
C GLY A 327 10.61 12.37 -31.54
N LYS A 328 9.81 13.44 -31.48
CA LYS A 328 9.85 14.33 -30.31
C LYS A 328 9.24 13.69 -29.10
N VAL A 329 9.85 13.94 -27.94
CA VAL A 329 9.36 13.48 -26.63
C VAL A 329 8.93 14.72 -25.83
N LYS A 330 7.72 14.71 -25.29
CA LYS A 330 7.20 15.76 -24.42
C LYS A 330 6.60 15.17 -23.15
N GLU A 331 6.52 15.97 -22.13
CA GLU A 331 5.82 15.62 -20.88
C GLU A 331 4.30 15.56 -21.10
N VAL A 332 3.60 14.62 -20.45
CA VAL A 332 2.18 14.33 -20.68
C VAL A 332 1.26 15.54 -20.44
N ILE A 333 1.53 16.37 -19.42
CA ILE A 333 0.70 17.56 -19.14
C ILE A 333 0.75 18.56 -20.31
N SER A 334 1.90 18.69 -20.96
CA SER A 334 2.05 19.57 -22.12
C SER A 334 1.54 18.96 -23.43
N SER A 335 1.26 17.65 -23.41
CA SER A 335 0.82 16.88 -24.56
C SER A 335 -0.70 16.64 -24.58
N SER A 336 -1.33 16.72 -23.41
CA SER A 336 -2.76 16.51 -23.22
C SER A 336 -3.55 17.79 -23.54
N ASP A 337 -4.65 17.63 -24.26
CA ASP A 337 -5.66 18.69 -24.49
C ASP A 337 -6.70 18.77 -23.35
N HIS A 338 -6.67 17.84 -22.39
CA HIS A 338 -7.51 17.83 -21.21
C HIS A 338 -6.92 18.65 -20.05
N LEU A 339 -7.67 19.62 -19.55
CA LEU A 339 -7.34 20.43 -18.36
C LEU A 339 -7.22 19.60 -17.07
N SER A 340 -7.75 18.36 -17.07
CA SER A 340 -7.80 17.48 -15.89
C SER A 340 -6.42 17.04 -15.38
N LEU A 341 -5.39 16.89 -16.24
CA LEU A 341 -4.06 16.46 -15.80
C LEU A 341 -3.39 17.46 -14.85
N LYS A 342 -3.56 18.76 -15.08
CA LYS A 342 -3.08 19.80 -14.15
C LYS A 342 -3.78 19.72 -12.78
N VAL A 343 -5.03 19.30 -12.75
CA VAL A 343 -5.77 19.08 -11.49
C VAL A 343 -5.31 17.79 -10.81
N LEU A 344 -5.02 16.74 -11.56
CA LEU A 344 -4.52 15.48 -11.04
C LEU A 344 -3.11 15.57 -10.43
N SER A 345 -2.32 16.57 -10.84
CA SER A 345 -1.00 16.87 -10.25
C SER A 345 -1.07 17.70 -8.96
N LYS A 346 -2.27 18.03 -8.49
CA LYS A 346 -2.46 18.68 -7.18
C LYS A 346 -2.76 17.66 -6.10
N THR A 347 -2.05 17.76 -4.98
CA THR A 347 -2.36 16.96 -3.80
C THR A 347 -3.72 17.38 -3.24
N VAL A 348 -4.58 16.40 -3.01
CA VAL A 348 -5.85 16.59 -2.28
C VAL A 348 -5.69 16.00 -0.90
N THR A 349 -5.81 16.84 0.14
CA THR A 349 -5.74 16.43 1.54
C THR A 349 -7.11 16.58 2.17
N LYS A 350 -7.52 15.58 2.97
CA LYS A 350 -8.69 15.61 3.81
C LYS A 350 -8.30 15.31 5.25
N HIS A 351 -8.89 16.03 6.18
CA HIS A 351 -8.78 15.77 7.61
C HIS A 351 -9.90 14.86 8.05
N TYR A 352 -9.65 14.00 9.02
CA TYR A 352 -10.69 13.16 9.58
C TYR A 352 -10.61 13.12 11.11
N ILE A 353 -11.76 12.84 11.73
CA ILE A 353 -11.86 12.54 13.15
C ILE A 353 -12.66 11.25 13.32
N CYS A 354 -12.15 10.38 14.20
CA CYS A 354 -12.80 9.12 14.59
C CYS A 354 -13.25 9.19 16.05
N PHE A 355 -14.42 8.65 16.34
CA PHE A 355 -14.99 8.57 17.69
C PHE A 355 -16.10 7.52 17.76
N PRO A 356 -16.45 6.98 18.94
CA PRO A 356 -17.58 6.07 19.12
C PRO A 356 -18.92 6.66 18.72
N LYS A 357 -19.84 5.83 18.24
CA LYS A 357 -21.16 6.29 17.76
C LYS A 357 -22.13 6.62 18.90
N ASP A 358 -21.94 6.04 20.05
CA ASP A 358 -22.76 6.14 21.24
C ASP A 358 -22.53 7.41 22.08
N ILE A 359 -21.62 8.28 21.64
CA ILE A 359 -21.35 9.60 22.28
C ILE A 359 -21.89 10.79 21.49
N LEU A 360 -22.82 10.56 20.59
CA LEU A 360 -23.43 11.62 19.78
C LEU A 360 -24.72 12.08 20.38
#